data_ec3cee94cc20b57e4522b5caf479ae5f
#
_entry.id   ec3cee94cc20b57e4522b5caf479ae5f
#
_cell.length_a   1.000
_cell.length_b   1.000
_cell.length_c   1.000
_cell.angle_alpha   90.00
_cell.angle_beta   90.00
_cell.angle_gamma   90.00
#
_symmetry.space_group_name_H-M   'P 1'
#
loop_
_entity.id
_entity.type
_entity.pdbx_description
1 polymer ?
#
loop_
_entity_poly.entity_id
_entity_poly.type
_entity_poly.pdbx_seq_one_letter_code
_entity_poly.pdbx_strand_id
1 'polypeptide(L)'
;MNRREFLLSSLAAVPKDRPPNILVLCSDEHNHRVAGCYGNRLARTPNLDGLAARGVTFETAYTASPLCVPARLALTAGKHIHRIGAWNNSCRLPGDDYPSLPRILNAAGYESFLCGKQHYDAGHRYGFTEIGGNMNDSRMTGTGGRRQADDEAVNETAGRARFNEFRAGEDSGVISHDRRVTAGVLEFLSKRGRGDKPFFLFAGYLAPHFPLTVPERYWAPYRGKIPMPEIPAGHLETLPLNYKHLRRGFGIPVADAETIRRGRELYYGFTEWVDHEIGQVLAALGKSGLADNTAIVYTTDHGENMGEHGLWWKNCVFEHAAHVPMIFSWPKRWPGGQRRRGACSHLDMVRTVAEIGGARIPRDWNGDSMLGWLDNGASRWKDLAVSQYYAHNIASGYAMIRTGDWKYVYHSAPDAAHPAERELYNLAADAGEFRNLARESAEAGRIGKMHAALVKELGEDPEETERRCRADYARGYGGEVRSKGGGRRRKRT
;
A
#
# COMPACT_ATOMS: atom_id res chain seq x y z
N MET A 1 -1.41 66.75 10.38
CA MET A 1 -0.79 65.43 10.09
C MET A 1 -1.66 64.36 10.70
N ASN A 2 -2.38 63.66 9.83
CA ASN A 2 -3.50 62.75 10.18
C ASN A 2 -2.99 61.35 10.54
N ARG A 3 -3.42 60.84 11.68
CA ARG A 3 -3.12 59.52 12.27
C ARG A 3 -3.73 58.32 11.51
N ARG A 4 -4.02 58.44 10.20
CA ARG A 4 -4.67 57.39 9.38
C ARG A 4 -3.76 56.69 8.35
N GLU A 5 -2.46 56.98 8.30
CA GLU A 5 -1.55 56.40 7.30
C GLU A 5 -0.58 55.33 7.80
N PHE A 6 -0.82 54.71 8.97
CA PHE A 6 0.15 53.74 9.54
C PHE A 6 -0.44 52.34 9.76
N LEU A 7 -1.39 51.91 8.93
CA LEU A 7 -1.92 50.51 8.92
C LEU A 7 -2.10 49.95 7.51
N LEU A 8 -1.18 50.24 6.60
CA LEU A 8 -0.95 49.45 5.41
C LEU A 8 0.31 48.60 5.62
N SER A 9 0.27 47.73 6.65
CA SER A 9 1.24 46.65 6.77
C SER A 9 1.02 45.71 5.60
N SER A 10 1.99 45.66 4.72
CA SER A 10 2.28 44.74 3.63
C SER A 10 1.57 43.38 3.78
N LEU A 11 0.40 43.24 3.24
CA LEU A 11 -0.06 41.96 2.68
C LEU A 11 0.88 41.67 1.50
N ALA A 12 1.99 40.99 1.77
CA ALA A 12 2.83 40.45 0.72
C ALA A 12 1.89 39.65 -0.20
N ALA A 13 1.71 40.17 -1.42
CA ALA A 13 0.94 39.48 -2.44
C ALA A 13 1.56 38.08 -2.58
N VAL A 14 0.82 37.03 -2.19
CA VAL A 14 1.23 35.65 -2.46
C VAL A 14 1.36 35.56 -3.96
N PRO A 15 2.54 35.17 -4.51
CA PRO A 15 2.71 35.02 -5.94
C PRO A 15 1.63 34.09 -6.46
N LYS A 16 0.98 34.46 -7.56
CA LYS A 16 -0.18 33.76 -8.15
C LYS A 16 0.11 32.31 -8.55
N ASP A 17 1.40 31.90 -8.55
CA ASP A 17 1.91 30.64 -9.10
C ASP A 17 2.87 29.90 -8.16
N ARG A 18 2.69 29.97 -6.84
CA ARG A 18 3.54 29.19 -5.92
C ARG A 18 3.17 27.71 -6.00
N PRO A 19 4.16 26.78 -6.21
CA PRO A 19 3.89 25.36 -6.17
C PRO A 19 3.22 24.95 -4.86
N PRO A 20 2.24 24.01 -4.88
CA PRO A 20 1.58 23.56 -3.66
C PRO A 20 2.53 22.77 -2.78
N ASN A 21 2.30 22.76 -1.48
CA ASN A 21 2.83 21.70 -0.64
C ASN A 21 2.16 20.38 -1.01
N ILE A 22 2.84 19.28 -0.75
CA ILE A 22 2.32 17.93 -1.00
C ILE A 22 2.41 17.15 0.30
N LEU A 23 1.26 16.64 0.79
CA LEU A 23 1.17 15.80 1.96
C LEU A 23 0.62 14.43 1.56
N VAL A 24 1.43 13.38 1.67
CA VAL A 24 0.98 11.99 1.51
C VAL A 24 0.79 11.38 2.89
N LEU A 25 -0.43 10.98 3.19
CA LEU A 25 -0.81 10.21 4.36
C LEU A 25 -0.94 8.74 3.93
N CYS A 26 -0.08 7.87 4.42
CA CYS A 26 -0.04 6.47 4.04
C CYS A 26 -0.18 5.59 5.27
N SER A 27 -1.29 4.86 5.37
CA SER A 27 -1.44 3.78 6.36
C SER A 27 -0.72 2.51 5.89
N ASP A 28 -0.74 1.45 6.68
CA ASP A 28 -0.22 0.15 6.33
C ASP A 28 -1.32 -0.89 6.44
N GLU A 29 -1.50 -1.68 5.38
CA GLU A 29 -2.46 -2.79 5.41
C GLU A 29 -3.94 -2.37 5.54
N HIS A 30 -4.35 -1.20 4.99
CA HIS A 30 -5.73 -0.73 5.06
C HIS A 30 -6.58 -1.29 3.90
N ASN A 31 -7.49 -2.19 4.23
CA ASN A 31 -8.48 -2.71 3.29
C ASN A 31 -9.48 -1.60 2.91
N HIS A 32 -9.57 -1.26 1.61
CA HIS A 32 -10.47 -0.22 1.12
C HIS A 32 -11.94 -0.41 1.55
N ARG A 33 -12.37 -1.69 1.74
CA ARG A 33 -13.74 -2.01 2.18
C ARG A 33 -13.99 -1.64 3.66
N VAL A 34 -12.97 -1.25 4.43
CA VAL A 34 -13.11 -0.82 5.82
C VAL A 34 -12.96 0.72 5.92
N ALA A 35 -13.70 1.44 5.08
CA ALA A 35 -13.79 2.89 5.10
C ALA A 35 -15.20 3.36 4.72
N GLY A 36 -15.72 4.38 5.40
CA GLY A 36 -17.05 4.94 5.14
C GLY A 36 -17.17 5.50 3.73
N CYS A 37 -16.15 6.24 3.26
CA CYS A 37 -16.11 6.81 1.90
C CYS A 37 -16.07 5.74 0.78
N TYR A 38 -15.80 4.48 1.10
CA TYR A 38 -15.94 3.34 0.20
C TYR A 38 -17.22 2.53 0.43
N GLY A 39 -18.19 3.08 1.18
CA GLY A 39 -19.53 2.52 1.35
C GLY A 39 -19.72 1.61 2.56
N ASN A 40 -18.73 1.43 3.41
CA ASN A 40 -18.86 0.63 4.62
C ASN A 40 -19.61 1.42 5.71
N ARG A 41 -20.82 0.96 6.06
CA ARG A 41 -21.65 1.62 7.08
C ARG A 41 -21.26 1.27 8.52
N LEU A 42 -20.43 0.26 8.72
CA LEU A 42 -19.95 -0.15 10.04
C LEU A 42 -18.61 0.52 10.38
N ALA A 43 -17.77 0.80 9.38
CA ALA A 43 -16.49 1.46 9.59
C ALA A 43 -16.70 2.94 9.98
N ARG A 44 -16.01 3.36 11.02
CA ARG A 44 -16.07 4.74 11.55
C ARG A 44 -14.79 5.48 11.18
N THR A 45 -14.79 6.08 9.98
CA THR A 45 -13.64 6.79 9.42
C THR A 45 -13.98 8.25 9.06
N PRO A 46 -14.48 9.06 10.02
CA PRO A 46 -15.01 10.40 9.74
C PRO A 46 -13.98 11.36 9.14
N ASN A 47 -12.70 11.19 9.43
CA ASN A 47 -11.64 12.06 8.91
C ASN A 47 -11.32 11.74 7.45
N LEU A 48 -11.24 10.46 7.09
CA LEU A 48 -11.09 10.00 5.70
C LEU A 48 -12.34 10.31 4.88
N ASP A 49 -13.53 10.12 5.46
CA ASP A 49 -14.80 10.46 4.82
C ASP A 49 -14.87 11.98 4.54
N GLY A 50 -14.44 12.80 5.50
CA GLY A 50 -14.31 14.24 5.34
C GLY A 50 -13.26 14.64 4.30
N LEU A 51 -12.16 13.91 4.18
CA LEU A 51 -11.16 14.14 3.13
C LEU A 51 -11.74 13.81 1.74
N ALA A 52 -12.43 12.68 1.61
CA ALA A 52 -13.11 12.25 0.39
C ALA A 52 -14.20 13.25 -0.03
N ALA A 53 -14.97 13.76 0.92
CA ALA A 53 -16.00 14.77 0.67
C ALA A 53 -15.42 16.09 0.13
N ARG A 54 -14.17 16.40 0.42
CA ARG A 54 -13.46 17.59 -0.08
C ARG A 54 -12.49 17.28 -1.23
N GLY A 55 -12.54 16.09 -1.81
CA GLY A 55 -11.57 15.62 -2.78
C GLY A 55 -12.16 14.74 -3.88
N VAL A 56 -11.28 13.99 -4.50
CA VAL A 56 -11.55 13.01 -5.54
C VAL A 56 -11.17 11.63 -5.01
N THR A 57 -12.15 10.72 -4.96
CA THR A 57 -11.96 9.33 -4.52
C THR A 57 -11.81 8.44 -5.76
N PHE A 58 -10.76 7.62 -5.80
CA PHE A 58 -10.55 6.60 -6.81
C PHE A 58 -11.17 5.29 -6.34
N GLU A 59 -12.20 4.82 -7.03
CA GLU A 59 -12.96 3.63 -6.63
C GLU A 59 -12.24 2.31 -6.94
N THR A 60 -11.19 2.36 -7.79
CA THR A 60 -10.54 1.16 -8.32
C THR A 60 -9.03 1.40 -8.41
N ALA A 61 -8.39 1.62 -7.26
CA ALA A 61 -6.95 1.85 -7.18
C ALA A 61 -6.22 0.60 -6.65
N TYR A 62 -5.07 0.26 -7.24
CA TYR A 62 -4.32 -0.94 -6.89
C TYR A 62 -2.90 -0.66 -6.44
N THR A 63 -2.44 -1.45 -5.47
CA THR A 63 -1.02 -1.49 -5.11
C THR A 63 -0.17 -2.11 -6.22
N ALA A 64 1.07 -1.66 -6.36
CA ALA A 64 2.04 -2.30 -7.23
C ALA A 64 2.43 -3.72 -6.76
N SER A 65 2.29 -3.99 -5.46
CA SER A 65 2.53 -5.29 -4.83
C SER A 65 1.79 -5.38 -3.50
N PRO A 66 1.11 -6.51 -3.19
CA PRO A 66 0.48 -6.71 -1.90
C PRO A 66 1.50 -7.14 -0.83
N LEU A 67 2.60 -6.36 -0.68
CA LEU A 67 3.64 -6.56 0.34
C LEU A 67 4.38 -5.25 0.60
N CYS A 68 4.62 -4.94 1.88
CA CYS A 68 5.10 -3.63 2.35
C CYS A 68 6.34 -3.10 1.60
N VAL A 69 7.51 -3.77 1.67
CA VAL A 69 8.75 -3.25 1.05
C VAL A 69 8.63 -3.15 -0.47
N PRO A 70 8.17 -4.17 -1.22
CA PRO A 70 7.97 -4.04 -2.66
C PRO A 70 7.03 -2.89 -3.04
N ALA A 71 5.87 -2.74 -2.36
CA ALA A 71 4.95 -1.63 -2.61
C ALA A 71 5.61 -0.28 -2.34
N ARG A 72 6.29 -0.12 -1.20
CA ARG A 72 6.93 1.13 -0.78
C ARG A 72 8.14 1.50 -1.63
N LEU A 73 8.92 0.51 -2.08
CA LEU A 73 10.00 0.75 -3.07
C LEU A 73 9.43 1.14 -4.44
N ALA A 74 8.31 0.56 -4.87
CA ALA A 74 7.61 0.99 -6.08
C ALA A 74 7.10 2.44 -5.96
N LEU A 75 6.53 2.84 -4.81
CA LEU A 75 6.16 4.23 -4.51
C LEU A 75 7.37 5.18 -4.53
N THR A 76 8.53 4.71 -4.10
CA THR A 76 9.77 5.49 -4.09
C THR A 76 10.37 5.64 -5.49
N ALA A 77 10.39 4.55 -6.26
CA ALA A 77 11.08 4.44 -7.55
C ALA A 77 10.23 4.81 -8.77
N GLY A 78 8.89 4.87 -8.63
CA GLY A 78 7.98 5.06 -9.76
C GLY A 78 7.97 3.91 -10.77
N LYS A 79 8.32 2.67 -10.35
CA LYS A 79 8.48 1.52 -11.25
C LYS A 79 7.83 0.26 -10.72
N HIS A 80 7.43 -0.63 -11.63
CA HIS A 80 7.01 -1.97 -11.27
C HIS A 80 8.08 -2.70 -10.47
N ILE A 81 7.67 -3.54 -9.53
CA ILE A 81 8.57 -4.21 -8.59
C ILE A 81 9.61 -5.10 -9.29
N HIS A 82 9.26 -5.76 -10.39
CA HIS A 82 10.18 -6.59 -11.16
C HIS A 82 11.30 -5.79 -11.83
N ARG A 83 11.06 -4.51 -12.19
CA ARG A 83 12.07 -3.63 -12.80
C ARG A 83 13.11 -3.12 -11.81
N ILE A 84 12.80 -3.18 -10.52
CA ILE A 84 13.69 -2.75 -9.44
C ILE A 84 14.17 -3.91 -8.57
N GLY A 85 13.84 -5.16 -8.94
CA GLY A 85 14.22 -6.35 -8.18
C GLY A 85 13.64 -6.38 -6.76
N ALA A 86 12.52 -5.71 -6.52
CA ALA A 86 11.89 -5.63 -5.19
C ALA A 86 11.02 -6.86 -4.94
N TRP A 87 11.65 -8.02 -4.72
CA TRP A 87 10.99 -9.31 -4.63
C TRP A 87 10.31 -9.56 -3.29
N ASN A 88 10.88 -9.06 -2.17
CA ASN A 88 10.38 -9.28 -0.81
C ASN A 88 10.78 -8.16 0.16
N ASN A 89 10.49 -8.36 1.46
CA ASN A 89 10.78 -7.38 2.50
C ASN A 89 12.27 -7.25 2.88
N SER A 90 13.18 -7.92 2.17
CA SER A 90 14.64 -7.79 2.36
C SER A 90 15.31 -7.03 1.20
N CYS A 91 14.52 -6.47 0.28
CA CYS A 91 15.04 -5.74 -0.87
C CYS A 91 15.26 -4.26 -0.57
N ARG A 92 16.13 -3.64 -1.37
CA ARG A 92 16.44 -2.20 -1.38
C ARG A 92 16.71 -1.75 -2.80
N LEU A 93 16.61 -0.45 -3.06
CA LEU A 93 17.08 0.12 -4.32
C LEU A 93 18.63 0.12 -4.35
N PRO A 94 19.24 0.14 -5.55
CA PRO A 94 20.70 -0.05 -5.70
C PRO A 94 21.58 0.93 -4.93
N GLY A 95 21.12 2.15 -4.70
CA GLY A 95 21.87 3.17 -3.97
C GLY A 95 20.98 4.29 -3.48
N ASP A 96 21.44 5.06 -2.49
CA ASP A 96 20.67 6.18 -1.96
C ASP A 96 20.53 7.32 -2.99
N ASP A 97 21.38 7.38 -4.01
CA ASP A 97 21.32 8.31 -5.13
C ASP A 97 20.30 7.92 -6.23
N TYR A 98 19.58 6.82 -6.05
CA TYR A 98 18.54 6.37 -7.00
C TYR A 98 17.55 7.51 -7.34
N PRO A 99 17.13 7.69 -8.62
CA PRO A 99 16.22 8.76 -9.06
C PRO A 99 14.79 8.52 -8.55
N SER A 100 14.62 8.73 -7.27
CA SER A 100 13.38 8.51 -6.50
C SER A 100 12.43 9.70 -6.59
N LEU A 101 11.17 9.51 -6.18
CA LEU A 101 10.18 10.59 -6.07
C LEU A 101 10.68 11.77 -5.22
N PRO A 102 11.21 11.59 -3.99
CA PRO A 102 11.70 12.73 -3.21
C PRO A 102 12.88 13.44 -3.89
N ARG A 103 13.80 12.71 -4.53
CA ARG A 103 14.93 13.34 -5.21
C ARG A 103 14.52 14.21 -6.39
N ILE A 104 13.59 13.75 -7.23
CA ILE A 104 13.13 14.56 -8.36
C ILE A 104 12.32 15.76 -7.91
N LEU A 105 11.57 15.66 -6.80
CA LEU A 105 10.89 16.80 -6.17
C LEU A 105 11.89 17.77 -5.54
N ASN A 106 12.94 17.30 -4.88
CA ASN A 106 14.02 18.15 -4.38
C ASN A 106 14.69 18.93 -5.53
N ALA A 107 14.93 18.27 -6.68
CA ALA A 107 15.46 18.92 -7.87
C ALA A 107 14.50 19.95 -8.48
N ALA A 108 13.18 19.83 -8.22
CA ALA A 108 12.17 20.80 -8.60
C ALA A 108 11.97 21.93 -7.57
N GLY A 109 12.81 21.99 -6.51
CA GLY A 109 12.79 23.06 -5.51
C GLY A 109 12.00 22.76 -4.23
N TYR A 110 11.51 21.53 -4.06
CA TYR A 110 10.87 21.07 -2.83
C TYR A 110 11.90 20.72 -1.74
N GLU A 111 11.42 20.67 -0.52
CA GLU A 111 12.08 19.97 0.58
C GLU A 111 11.26 18.72 0.90
N SER A 112 11.88 17.55 0.74
CA SER A 112 11.19 16.25 0.94
C SER A 112 11.45 15.71 2.33
N PHE A 113 10.37 15.44 3.08
CA PHE A 113 10.40 14.96 4.45
C PHE A 113 9.69 13.62 4.60
N LEU A 114 10.23 12.76 5.46
CA LEU A 114 9.65 11.49 5.85
C LEU A 114 9.40 11.49 7.35
N CYS A 115 8.15 11.21 7.75
CA CYS A 115 7.77 10.96 9.13
C CYS A 115 7.11 9.59 9.23
N GLY A 116 7.72 8.65 9.93
CA GLY A 116 7.18 7.30 10.08
C GLY A 116 7.63 6.31 9.01
N LYS A 117 6.83 5.26 8.81
CA LYS A 117 7.19 4.07 8.03
C LYS A 117 7.32 4.32 6.53
N GLN A 118 8.50 4.05 5.97
CA GLN A 118 8.74 3.72 4.58
C GLN A 118 9.43 2.36 4.42
N HIS A 119 9.73 1.72 5.52
CA HIS A 119 10.34 0.40 5.58
C HIS A 119 11.72 0.34 4.92
N TYR A 120 12.45 1.46 4.97
CA TYR A 120 13.84 1.53 4.50
C TYR A 120 14.80 0.89 5.51
N ASP A 121 15.98 0.53 5.07
CA ASP A 121 17.07 0.14 5.94
C ASP A 121 17.81 1.36 6.55
N ALA A 122 18.74 1.10 7.49
CA ALA A 122 19.46 2.14 8.21
C ALA A 122 20.30 3.07 7.32
N GLY A 123 20.70 2.58 6.13
CA GLY A 123 21.63 3.30 5.24
C GLY A 123 20.97 4.18 4.19
N HIS A 124 19.64 4.09 3.99
CA HIS A 124 18.99 4.68 2.83
C HIS A 124 17.76 5.52 3.20
N ARG A 125 17.65 6.72 2.61
CA ARG A 125 16.49 7.62 2.70
C ARG A 125 16.02 8.12 1.34
N TYR A 126 16.76 7.80 0.30
CA TYR A 126 16.46 8.08 -1.12
C TYR A 126 16.04 9.53 -1.40
N GLY A 127 16.64 10.49 -0.69
CA GLY A 127 16.38 11.93 -0.85
C GLY A 127 15.41 12.53 0.15
N PHE A 128 14.85 11.76 1.08
CA PHE A 128 14.10 12.29 2.21
C PHE A 128 15.00 12.76 3.35
N THR A 129 14.58 13.82 4.04
CA THR A 129 15.02 14.17 5.39
C THR A 129 14.01 13.55 6.38
N GLU A 130 14.47 12.66 7.25
CA GLU A 130 13.59 12.04 8.25
C GLU A 130 13.32 12.99 9.41
N ILE A 131 12.06 13.06 9.85
CA ILE A 131 11.59 13.89 10.97
C ILE A 131 10.80 13.03 11.97
N GLY A 132 10.58 13.53 13.18
CA GLY A 132 9.88 12.78 14.24
C GLY A 132 10.71 11.66 14.86
N GLY A 133 12.03 11.62 14.59
CA GLY A 133 12.98 10.61 15.01
C GLY A 133 13.12 9.45 14.01
N ASN A 134 14.15 8.64 14.19
CA ASN A 134 14.43 7.50 13.33
C ASN A 134 13.35 6.41 13.49
N MET A 135 12.62 6.11 12.41
CA MET A 135 11.54 5.11 12.34
C MET A 135 11.72 4.14 11.16
N ASN A 136 12.85 4.21 10.43
CA ASN A 136 13.09 3.43 9.22
C ASN A 136 14.32 2.53 9.28
N ASP A 137 14.93 2.33 10.44
CA ASP A 137 16.04 1.40 10.58
C ASP A 137 15.53 -0.04 10.67
N SER A 138 14.79 -0.46 9.66
CA SER A 138 14.31 -1.83 9.56
C SER A 138 15.51 -2.75 9.45
N ARG A 139 15.66 -3.68 10.40
CA ARG A 139 16.53 -4.81 10.18
C ARG A 139 15.92 -5.62 9.06
N MET A 140 16.65 -5.79 7.96
CA MET A 140 16.27 -6.66 6.86
C MET A 140 16.16 -8.10 7.40
N THR A 141 15.06 -8.41 8.02
CA THR A 141 14.78 -9.77 8.52
C THR A 141 14.42 -10.60 7.32
N GLY A 142 15.26 -11.57 7.00
CA GLY A 142 14.95 -12.54 5.96
C GLY A 142 13.57 -13.10 6.19
N THR A 143 12.62 -12.68 5.37
CA THR A 143 11.28 -13.24 5.32
C THR A 143 11.41 -14.66 4.79
N GLY A 144 10.63 -15.60 5.32
CA GLY A 144 10.67 -17.02 4.97
C GLY A 144 10.83 -17.28 3.47
N GLY A 145 11.42 -18.43 3.15
CA GLY A 145 11.73 -18.80 1.76
C GLY A 145 10.49 -19.09 0.92
N ARG A 146 10.75 -19.29 -0.37
CA ARG A 146 9.78 -19.85 -1.34
C ARG A 146 9.49 -21.31 -0.95
N ARG A 147 8.29 -21.76 -1.27
CA ARG A 147 7.87 -23.14 -1.02
C ARG A 147 8.18 -24.03 -2.21
N GLN A 148 8.33 -25.33 -1.96
CA GLN A 148 8.28 -26.32 -3.02
C GLN A 148 6.82 -26.56 -3.43
N ALA A 149 6.57 -26.99 -4.69
CA ALA A 149 5.22 -27.18 -5.16
C ALA A 149 4.45 -28.25 -4.34
N ASP A 150 5.16 -29.30 -3.87
CA ASP A 150 4.60 -30.39 -3.08
C ASP A 150 4.58 -30.13 -1.57
N ASP A 151 4.94 -28.90 -1.11
CA ASP A 151 4.99 -28.57 0.30
C ASP A 151 3.60 -28.36 0.89
N GLU A 152 3.12 -29.30 1.67
CA GLU A 152 1.83 -29.27 2.37
C GLU A 152 1.92 -28.83 3.83
N ALA A 153 3.10 -28.55 4.35
CA ALA A 153 3.31 -28.23 5.76
C ALA A 153 2.52 -26.99 6.20
N VAL A 154 1.92 -27.06 7.39
CA VAL A 154 1.28 -25.94 8.08
C VAL A 154 2.23 -25.40 9.14
N ASN A 155 2.46 -24.09 9.14
CA ASN A 155 3.25 -23.44 10.18
C ASN A 155 2.37 -23.06 11.37
N GLU A 156 1.93 -24.05 12.13
CA GLU A 156 1.02 -23.86 13.28
C GLU A 156 1.60 -22.92 14.33
N THR A 157 2.87 -23.08 14.66
CA THR A 157 3.51 -22.24 15.71
C THR A 157 3.51 -20.76 15.34
N ALA A 158 3.88 -20.43 14.10
CA ALA A 158 3.88 -19.04 13.63
C ALA A 158 2.44 -18.49 13.53
N GLY A 159 1.48 -19.29 13.05
CA GLY A 159 0.07 -18.91 12.99
C GLY A 159 -0.50 -18.62 14.39
N ARG A 160 -0.32 -19.53 15.34
CA ARG A 160 -0.78 -19.35 16.72
C ARG A 160 -0.17 -18.12 17.38
N ALA A 161 1.12 -17.89 17.21
CA ALA A 161 1.81 -16.73 17.77
C ALA A 161 1.18 -15.41 17.30
N ARG A 162 0.89 -15.28 16.00
CA ARG A 162 0.28 -14.06 15.44
C ARG A 162 -1.19 -13.86 15.87
N PHE A 163 -1.98 -14.93 15.92
CA PHE A 163 -3.37 -14.84 16.33
C PHE A 163 -3.54 -14.59 17.84
N ASN A 164 -2.55 -14.98 18.68
CA ASN A 164 -2.54 -14.64 20.10
C ASN A 164 -2.35 -13.13 20.38
N GLU A 165 -1.88 -12.37 19.39
CA GLU A 165 -1.76 -10.91 19.46
C GLU A 165 -3.08 -10.16 19.17
N PHE A 166 -4.18 -10.86 18.89
CA PHE A 166 -5.51 -10.30 18.70
C PHE A 166 -6.17 -9.99 20.03
N ARG A 167 -5.95 -8.78 20.57
CA ARG A 167 -6.39 -8.41 21.91
C ARG A 167 -6.63 -6.91 22.07
N ALA A 168 -7.39 -6.56 23.12
CA ALA A 168 -7.41 -5.19 23.60
C ALA A 168 -6.08 -4.81 24.27
N GLY A 169 -5.68 -3.56 24.16
CA GLY A 169 -4.50 -3.00 24.83
C GLY A 169 -4.29 -1.54 24.49
N GLU A 170 -3.89 -0.74 25.49
CA GLU A 170 -3.74 0.70 25.34
C GLU A 170 -2.41 1.10 24.66
N ASP A 171 -1.45 0.17 24.55
CA ASP A 171 -0.16 0.40 23.91
C ASP A 171 0.35 -0.85 23.19
N SER A 172 1.06 -0.59 22.09
CA SER A 172 1.78 -1.57 21.30
C SER A 172 2.87 -0.87 20.49
N GLY A 173 3.77 -1.65 19.89
CA GLY A 173 4.78 -1.07 18.98
C GLY A 173 4.14 -0.25 17.85
N VAL A 174 2.96 -0.64 17.35
CA VAL A 174 2.21 0.09 16.32
C VAL A 174 1.68 1.40 16.87
N ILE A 175 0.97 1.36 18.00
CA ILE A 175 0.39 2.55 18.63
C ILE A 175 1.46 3.58 18.99
N SER A 176 2.54 3.14 19.65
CA SER A 176 3.67 4.01 20.02
C SER A 176 4.34 4.63 18.80
N HIS A 177 4.54 3.85 17.73
CA HIS A 177 5.08 4.35 16.47
C HIS A 177 4.19 5.44 15.88
N ASP A 178 2.90 5.19 15.74
CA ASP A 178 1.99 6.07 15.03
C ASP A 178 1.68 7.35 15.81
N ARG A 179 1.64 7.28 17.16
CA ARG A 179 1.62 8.48 18.01
C ARG A 179 2.86 9.38 17.78
N ARG A 180 4.04 8.76 17.57
CA ARG A 180 5.26 9.52 17.22
C ARG A 180 5.16 10.15 15.83
N VAL A 181 4.56 9.44 14.85
CA VAL A 181 4.31 9.99 13.52
C VAL A 181 3.41 11.22 13.63
N THR A 182 2.27 11.09 14.30
CA THR A 182 1.36 12.22 14.52
C THR A 182 2.08 13.39 15.18
N ALA A 183 2.75 13.16 16.30
CA ALA A 183 3.49 14.22 17.02
C ALA A 183 4.56 14.89 16.13
N GLY A 184 5.34 14.12 15.38
CA GLY A 184 6.37 14.63 14.46
C GLY A 184 5.80 15.49 13.34
N VAL A 185 4.66 15.09 12.76
CA VAL A 185 3.97 15.89 11.73
C VAL A 185 3.37 17.16 12.32
N LEU A 186 2.76 17.10 13.51
CA LEU A 186 2.23 18.29 14.19
C LEU A 186 3.35 19.29 14.51
N GLU A 187 4.47 18.82 15.02
CA GLU A 187 5.66 19.65 15.28
C GLU A 187 6.19 20.28 13.99
N PHE A 188 6.32 19.51 12.92
CA PHE A 188 6.72 20.00 11.60
C PHE A 188 5.80 21.12 11.11
N LEU A 189 4.48 20.90 11.12
CA LEU A 189 3.50 21.87 10.64
C LEU A 189 3.50 23.16 11.49
N SER A 190 3.75 23.07 12.81
CA SER A 190 3.81 24.21 13.69
C SER A 190 4.98 25.17 13.41
N LYS A 191 6.04 24.64 12.76
CA LYS A 191 7.25 25.38 12.41
C LYS A 191 7.27 25.90 10.96
N ARG A 192 6.25 25.54 10.15
CA ARG A 192 6.16 25.92 8.74
C ARG A 192 5.25 27.13 8.52
N GLY A 193 5.73 28.04 7.66
CA GLY A 193 5.02 29.25 7.25
C GLY A 193 4.80 29.34 5.75
N ARG A 194 3.92 30.26 5.35
CA ARG A 194 3.62 30.52 3.92
C ARG A 194 4.83 31.01 3.13
N GLY A 195 5.89 31.52 3.79
CA GLY A 195 7.14 32.00 3.17
C GLY A 195 8.15 30.90 2.85
N ASP A 196 8.03 29.73 3.47
CA ASP A 196 9.01 28.65 3.34
C ASP A 196 8.94 27.98 1.95
N LYS A 197 10.00 27.27 1.55
CA LYS A 197 9.99 26.43 0.36
C LYS A 197 8.84 25.44 0.41
N PRO A 198 8.25 25.06 -0.74
CA PRO A 198 7.21 24.02 -0.74
C PRO A 198 7.81 22.71 -0.20
N PHE A 199 7.01 21.98 0.56
CA PHE A 199 7.42 20.70 1.09
C PHE A 199 6.68 19.53 0.39
N PHE A 200 7.37 18.41 0.31
CA PHE A 200 6.80 17.09 0.12
C PHE A 200 6.95 16.32 1.41
N LEU A 201 5.85 16.07 2.12
CA LEU A 201 5.85 15.31 3.37
C LEU A 201 5.14 13.98 3.16
N PHE A 202 5.85 12.88 3.42
CA PHE A 202 5.30 11.55 3.49
C PHE A 202 5.15 11.14 4.95
N ALA A 203 3.91 10.99 5.42
CA ALA A 203 3.59 10.52 6.77
C ALA A 203 3.13 9.06 6.71
N GLY A 204 3.98 8.14 7.16
CA GLY A 204 3.78 6.71 7.08
C GLY A 204 3.35 6.10 8.41
N TYR A 205 2.07 5.72 8.54
CA TYR A 205 1.51 5.02 9.68
C TYR A 205 1.72 3.52 9.58
N LEU A 206 1.71 2.82 10.70
CA LEU A 206 1.71 1.36 10.78
C LEU A 206 0.30 0.78 10.87
N ALA A 207 -0.62 1.41 11.58
CA ALA A 207 -1.99 0.91 11.69
C ALA A 207 -2.73 1.01 10.34
N PRO A 208 -3.66 0.07 10.09
CA PRO A 208 -4.14 -1.02 10.93
C PRO A 208 -3.36 -2.36 10.80
N HIS A 209 -2.08 -2.35 10.39
CA HIS A 209 -1.21 -3.54 10.33
C HIS A 209 -1.14 -4.26 11.69
N PHE A 210 -1.04 -5.59 11.65
CA PHE A 210 -0.82 -6.38 12.87
C PHE A 210 0.53 -6.03 13.56
N PRO A 211 0.69 -6.31 14.89
CA PRO A 211 -0.24 -6.99 15.79
C PRO A 211 -1.51 -6.18 16.09
N LEU A 212 -2.67 -6.88 16.13
CA LEU A 212 -3.97 -6.23 16.39
C LEU A 212 -4.17 -6.05 17.90
N THR A 213 -3.32 -5.24 18.52
CA THR A 213 -3.50 -4.77 19.89
C THR A 213 -4.14 -3.38 19.84
N VAL A 214 -5.40 -3.29 20.19
CA VAL A 214 -6.25 -2.13 19.94
C VAL A 214 -6.84 -1.61 21.24
N PRO A 215 -6.81 -0.27 21.51
CA PRO A 215 -7.42 0.27 22.70
C PRO A 215 -8.91 -0.09 22.81
N GLU A 216 -9.33 -0.49 24.00
CA GLU A 216 -10.68 -0.99 24.25
C GLU A 216 -11.78 -0.07 23.70
N ARG A 217 -11.64 1.25 23.84
CA ARG A 217 -12.63 2.22 23.36
C ARG A 217 -12.88 2.18 21.85
N TYR A 218 -11.89 1.72 21.07
CA TYR A 218 -12.03 1.54 19.62
C TYR A 218 -12.53 0.14 19.25
N TRP A 219 -12.23 -0.89 20.03
CA TRP A 219 -12.76 -2.24 19.78
C TRP A 219 -14.23 -2.41 20.22
N ALA A 220 -14.59 -1.89 21.40
CA ALA A 220 -15.92 -2.10 21.98
C ALA A 220 -17.11 -1.79 21.03
N PRO A 221 -17.07 -0.74 20.16
CA PRO A 221 -18.15 -0.45 19.22
C PRO A 221 -18.42 -1.55 18.19
N TYR A 222 -17.44 -2.44 17.93
CA TYR A 222 -17.48 -3.45 16.86
C TYR A 222 -17.79 -4.85 17.34
N ARG A 223 -17.73 -5.12 18.65
CA ARG A 223 -17.99 -6.46 19.22
C ARG A 223 -19.35 -7.00 18.79
N GLY A 224 -19.33 -8.21 18.22
CA GLY A 224 -20.53 -8.91 17.76
C GLY A 224 -21.22 -8.28 16.55
N LYS A 225 -20.62 -7.26 15.90
CA LYS A 225 -21.26 -6.55 14.79
C LYS A 225 -20.62 -6.80 13.43
N ILE A 226 -19.36 -7.26 13.41
CA ILE A 226 -18.64 -7.47 12.17
C ILE A 226 -18.96 -8.85 11.59
N PRO A 227 -19.50 -8.92 10.36
CA PRO A 227 -19.86 -10.20 9.75
C PRO A 227 -18.63 -11.08 9.55
N MET A 228 -18.83 -12.39 9.61
CA MET A 228 -17.83 -13.39 9.23
C MET A 228 -17.66 -13.42 7.71
N PRO A 229 -16.49 -13.86 7.19
CA PRO A 229 -16.34 -14.08 5.76
C PRO A 229 -17.30 -15.18 5.28
N GLU A 230 -17.98 -14.91 4.18
CA GLU A 230 -18.88 -15.88 3.53
C GLU A 230 -18.10 -16.62 2.44
N ILE A 231 -17.51 -17.77 2.79
CA ILE A 231 -16.72 -18.58 1.85
C ILE A 231 -17.61 -19.72 1.34
N PRO A 232 -17.90 -19.78 0.03
CA PRO A 232 -18.68 -20.88 -0.55
C PRO A 232 -18.05 -22.24 -0.29
N ALA A 233 -18.88 -23.26 -0.06
CA ALA A 233 -18.40 -24.63 0.10
C ALA A 233 -17.57 -25.07 -1.13
N GLY A 234 -16.44 -25.72 -0.89
CA GLY A 234 -15.51 -26.16 -1.94
C GLY A 234 -14.60 -25.06 -2.52
N HIS A 235 -14.78 -23.79 -2.13
CA HIS A 235 -13.97 -22.71 -2.69
C HIS A 235 -12.46 -22.85 -2.35
N LEU A 236 -12.15 -23.24 -1.13
CA LEU A 236 -10.76 -23.34 -0.66
C LEU A 236 -9.97 -24.43 -1.41
N GLU A 237 -10.64 -25.48 -1.85
CA GLU A 237 -10.07 -26.56 -2.64
C GLU A 237 -9.78 -26.14 -4.08
N THR A 238 -10.49 -25.14 -4.60
CA THR A 238 -10.34 -24.63 -5.96
C THR A 238 -9.29 -23.53 -6.09
N LEU A 239 -8.78 -23.03 -4.97
CA LEU A 239 -7.75 -21.97 -4.97
C LEU A 239 -6.50 -22.43 -5.73
N PRO A 240 -5.80 -21.51 -6.43
CA PRO A 240 -4.48 -21.75 -6.98
C PRO A 240 -3.49 -22.26 -5.93
N LEU A 241 -2.49 -23.02 -6.37
CA LEU A 241 -1.47 -23.62 -5.52
C LEU A 241 -0.81 -22.56 -4.61
N ASN A 242 -0.49 -21.41 -5.14
CA ASN A 242 0.15 -20.32 -4.38
C ASN A 242 -0.70 -19.86 -3.20
N TYR A 243 -2.02 -19.74 -3.34
CA TYR A 243 -2.89 -19.34 -2.23
C TYR A 243 -3.08 -20.46 -1.19
N LYS A 244 -3.09 -21.72 -1.63
CA LYS A 244 -3.02 -22.86 -0.70
C LYS A 244 -1.73 -22.82 0.12
N HIS A 245 -0.62 -22.50 -0.52
CA HIS A 245 0.69 -22.35 0.14
C HIS A 245 0.73 -21.15 1.09
N LEU A 246 0.15 -20.00 0.74
CA LEU A 246 0.01 -18.87 1.65
C LEU A 246 -0.74 -19.27 2.92
N ARG A 247 -1.88 -19.96 2.78
CA ARG A 247 -2.67 -20.43 3.92
C ARG A 247 -1.85 -21.33 4.84
N ARG A 248 -1.17 -22.33 4.28
CA ARG A 248 -0.34 -23.30 5.02
C ARG A 248 0.88 -22.63 5.63
N GLY A 249 1.62 -21.85 4.85
CA GLY A 249 2.87 -21.20 5.25
C GLY A 249 2.69 -20.16 6.35
N PHE A 250 1.53 -19.53 6.45
CA PHE A 250 1.19 -18.62 7.53
C PHE A 250 0.45 -19.29 8.70
N GLY A 251 0.15 -20.58 8.62
CA GLY A 251 -0.57 -21.29 9.66
C GLY A 251 -2.02 -20.83 9.84
N ILE A 252 -2.64 -20.30 8.79
CA ILE A 252 -4.02 -19.80 8.85
C ILE A 252 -5.04 -20.88 9.21
N PRO A 253 -4.92 -22.16 8.76
CA PRO A 253 -5.86 -23.22 9.12
C PRO A 253 -6.02 -23.49 10.61
N VAL A 254 -5.13 -23.01 11.48
CA VAL A 254 -5.24 -23.19 12.94
C VAL A 254 -6.12 -22.13 13.63
N ALA A 255 -6.54 -21.08 12.90
CA ALA A 255 -7.44 -20.07 13.44
C ALA A 255 -8.89 -20.60 13.48
N ASP A 256 -9.49 -20.60 14.67
CA ASP A 256 -10.90 -20.91 14.84
C ASP A 256 -11.80 -19.71 14.51
N ALA A 257 -13.12 -19.96 14.45
CA ALA A 257 -14.09 -18.93 14.11
C ALA A 257 -14.09 -17.75 15.10
N GLU A 258 -13.83 -18.01 16.39
CA GLU A 258 -13.77 -16.96 17.41
C GLU A 258 -12.53 -16.06 17.21
N THR A 259 -11.38 -16.64 16.90
CA THR A 259 -10.16 -15.91 16.56
C THR A 259 -10.37 -15.03 15.32
N ILE A 260 -11.00 -15.57 14.27
CA ILE A 260 -11.32 -14.82 13.06
C ILE A 260 -12.27 -13.65 13.37
N ARG A 261 -13.36 -13.90 14.12
CA ARG A 261 -14.30 -12.85 14.52
C ARG A 261 -13.60 -11.74 15.28
N ARG A 262 -12.88 -12.08 16.34
CA ARG A 262 -12.14 -11.12 17.17
C ARG A 262 -11.12 -10.31 16.36
N GLY A 263 -10.39 -10.97 15.47
CA GLY A 263 -9.42 -10.29 14.59
C GLY A 263 -10.09 -9.25 13.68
N ARG A 264 -11.24 -9.61 13.08
CA ARG A 264 -12.01 -8.68 12.23
C ARG A 264 -12.52 -7.47 13.02
N GLU A 265 -13.08 -7.70 14.20
CA GLU A 265 -13.57 -6.63 15.07
C GLU A 265 -12.44 -5.67 15.51
N LEU A 266 -11.30 -6.22 15.90
CA LEU A 266 -10.11 -5.45 16.27
C LEU A 266 -9.57 -4.66 15.07
N TYR A 267 -9.58 -5.24 13.87
CA TYR A 267 -9.13 -4.56 12.67
C TYR A 267 -10.00 -3.33 12.34
N TYR A 268 -11.32 -3.43 12.48
CA TYR A 268 -12.20 -2.26 12.34
C TYR A 268 -11.91 -1.20 13.38
N GLY A 269 -11.72 -1.60 14.63
CA GLY A 269 -11.34 -0.68 15.71
C GLY A 269 -9.99 -0.01 15.46
N PHE A 270 -9.03 -0.75 14.91
CA PHE A 270 -7.71 -0.20 14.62
C PHE A 270 -7.73 0.76 13.42
N THR A 271 -8.61 0.50 12.45
CA THR A 271 -8.87 1.44 11.35
C THR A 271 -9.50 2.74 11.85
N GLU A 272 -10.47 2.69 12.77
CA GLU A 272 -11.02 3.89 13.42
C GLU A 272 -9.93 4.64 14.20
N TRP A 273 -9.03 3.92 14.87
CA TRP A 273 -7.94 4.53 15.62
C TRP A 273 -6.97 5.30 14.71
N VAL A 274 -6.53 4.72 13.59
CA VAL A 274 -5.63 5.43 12.66
C VAL A 274 -6.33 6.59 11.95
N ASP A 275 -7.63 6.48 11.66
CA ASP A 275 -8.43 7.60 11.17
C ASP A 275 -8.40 8.79 12.15
N HIS A 276 -8.48 8.50 13.46
CA HIS A 276 -8.35 9.52 14.49
C HIS A 276 -6.97 10.19 14.48
N GLU A 277 -5.87 9.42 14.38
CA GLU A 277 -4.51 9.95 14.29
C GLU A 277 -4.34 10.84 13.04
N ILE A 278 -4.84 10.42 11.89
CA ILE A 278 -4.86 11.21 10.65
C ILE A 278 -5.68 12.49 10.82
N GLY A 279 -6.81 12.42 11.54
CA GLY A 279 -7.65 13.56 11.85
C GLY A 279 -6.91 14.68 12.58
N GLN A 280 -6.02 14.32 13.52
CA GLN A 280 -5.18 15.31 14.23
C GLN A 280 -4.24 16.04 13.25
N VAL A 281 -3.64 15.32 12.29
CA VAL A 281 -2.77 15.93 11.26
C VAL A 281 -3.56 16.85 10.34
N LEU A 282 -4.73 16.43 9.87
CA LEU A 282 -5.59 17.26 9.01
C LEU A 282 -6.06 18.54 9.74
N ALA A 283 -6.38 18.44 11.04
CA ALA A 283 -6.72 19.58 11.88
C ALA A 283 -5.53 20.54 12.08
N ALA A 284 -4.33 20.00 12.30
CA ALA A 284 -3.10 20.79 12.44
C ALA A 284 -2.76 21.53 11.13
N LEU A 285 -2.89 20.87 9.98
CA LEU A 285 -2.71 21.49 8.66
C LEU A 285 -3.73 22.64 8.45
N GLY A 286 -4.98 22.44 8.86
CA GLY A 286 -6.00 23.51 8.82
C GLY A 286 -5.61 24.73 9.65
N LYS A 287 -5.10 24.51 10.87
CA LYS A 287 -4.66 25.58 11.78
C LYS A 287 -3.38 26.30 11.33
N SER A 288 -2.50 25.63 10.59
CA SER A 288 -1.24 26.22 10.11
C SER A 288 -1.42 27.29 9.03
N GLY A 289 -2.62 27.39 8.45
CA GLY A 289 -2.90 28.27 7.30
C GLY A 289 -2.28 27.81 5.97
N LEU A 290 -1.75 26.58 5.91
CA LEU A 290 -1.13 26.01 4.70
C LEU A 290 -2.11 25.14 3.88
N ALA A 291 -3.25 24.77 4.45
CA ALA A 291 -4.21 23.83 3.86
C ALA A 291 -4.65 24.21 2.45
N ASP A 292 -4.92 25.50 2.20
CA ASP A 292 -5.39 25.99 0.89
C ASP A 292 -4.39 25.73 -0.24
N ASN A 293 -3.09 25.73 0.07
CA ASN A 293 -2.03 25.47 -0.90
C ASN A 293 -1.30 24.15 -0.62
N THR A 294 -2.04 23.14 -0.20
CA THR A 294 -1.51 21.78 0.03
C THR A 294 -2.37 20.76 -0.70
N ALA A 295 -1.74 20.01 -1.61
CA ALA A 295 -2.32 18.81 -2.20
C ALA A 295 -2.14 17.65 -1.21
N ILE A 296 -3.24 17.06 -0.77
CA ILE A 296 -3.26 15.94 0.17
C ILE A 296 -3.57 14.66 -0.60
N VAL A 297 -2.81 13.61 -0.37
CA VAL A 297 -3.07 12.26 -0.88
C VAL A 297 -3.19 11.31 0.30
N TYR A 298 -4.29 10.57 0.36
CA TYR A 298 -4.41 9.43 1.28
C TYR A 298 -4.33 8.12 0.49
N THR A 299 -3.55 7.17 0.98
CA THR A 299 -3.49 5.80 0.49
C THR A 299 -2.96 4.84 1.56
N THR A 300 -2.80 3.57 1.22
CA THR A 300 -2.08 2.54 1.99
C THR A 300 -1.13 1.82 1.06
N ASP A 301 -0.17 1.06 1.58
CA ASP A 301 0.72 0.26 0.72
C ASP A 301 0.05 -0.99 0.14
N HIS A 302 -0.86 -1.64 0.87
CA HIS A 302 -1.70 -2.77 0.45
C HIS A 302 -2.88 -2.93 1.42
N GLY A 303 -3.81 -3.83 1.13
CA GLY A 303 -4.94 -4.15 1.99
C GLY A 303 -4.69 -5.33 2.94
N GLU A 304 -5.79 -5.89 3.46
CA GLU A 304 -5.84 -6.99 4.44
C GLU A 304 -7.03 -7.92 4.14
N ASN A 305 -6.80 -9.23 4.13
CA ASN A 305 -7.84 -10.22 3.80
C ASN A 305 -8.84 -10.46 4.94
N MET A 306 -8.44 -10.37 6.18
CA MET A 306 -9.32 -10.56 7.35
C MET A 306 -10.14 -11.86 7.33
N GLY A 307 -9.60 -12.96 6.79
CA GLY A 307 -10.29 -14.25 6.70
C GLY A 307 -11.01 -14.49 5.37
N GLU A 308 -11.20 -13.48 4.53
CA GLU A 308 -11.79 -13.66 3.19
C GLU A 308 -10.94 -14.62 2.35
N HIS A 309 -11.57 -15.46 1.53
CA HIS A 309 -10.95 -16.59 0.82
C HIS A 309 -10.17 -17.56 1.72
N GLY A 310 -10.44 -17.58 3.03
CA GLY A 310 -9.65 -18.32 4.02
C GLY A 310 -8.21 -17.83 4.11
N LEU A 311 -7.94 -16.57 3.74
CA LEU A 311 -6.66 -15.91 3.81
C LEU A 311 -6.66 -14.86 4.93
N TRP A 312 -5.49 -14.58 5.50
CA TRP A 312 -5.26 -13.52 6.47
C TRP A 312 -4.04 -12.72 6.04
N TRP A 313 -3.95 -11.48 6.47
CA TRP A 313 -2.94 -10.51 6.02
C TRP A 313 -3.06 -10.19 4.53
N LYS A 314 -1.96 -9.96 3.86
CA LYS A 314 -1.78 -9.60 2.46
C LYS A 314 -1.25 -10.79 1.65
N ASN A 315 -0.44 -10.52 0.66
CA ASN A 315 0.31 -11.50 -0.15
C ASN A 315 -0.49 -12.16 -1.28
N CYS A 316 -1.72 -11.75 -1.53
CA CYS A 316 -2.53 -12.18 -2.68
C CYS A 316 -3.05 -10.98 -3.46
N VAL A 317 -3.62 -11.22 -4.64
CA VAL A 317 -4.17 -10.16 -5.49
C VAL A 317 -5.70 -10.09 -5.50
N PHE A 318 -6.37 -10.72 -4.53
CA PHE A 318 -7.79 -10.48 -4.30
C PHE A 318 -8.04 -9.02 -3.92
N GLU A 319 -9.26 -8.54 -4.18
CA GLU A 319 -9.66 -7.15 -3.92
C GLU A 319 -9.38 -6.70 -2.47
N HIS A 320 -9.43 -7.60 -1.50
CA HIS A 320 -9.17 -7.28 -0.10
C HIS A 320 -7.71 -6.88 0.17
N ALA A 321 -6.75 -7.40 -0.60
CA ALA A 321 -5.32 -7.16 -0.39
C ALA A 321 -4.68 -6.25 -1.45
N ALA A 322 -5.10 -6.35 -2.71
CA ALA A 322 -4.50 -5.59 -3.81
C ALA A 322 -5.19 -4.25 -4.09
N HIS A 323 -6.50 -4.14 -3.87
CA HIS A 323 -7.26 -2.91 -4.03
C HIS A 323 -7.09 -2.04 -2.78
N VAL A 324 -6.67 -0.81 -2.98
CA VAL A 324 -6.30 0.14 -1.91
C VAL A 324 -7.16 1.39 -1.96
N PRO A 325 -7.46 2.04 -0.82
CA PRO A 325 -8.05 3.36 -0.84
C PRO A 325 -7.08 4.37 -1.45
N MET A 326 -7.61 5.28 -2.26
CA MET A 326 -6.85 6.39 -2.82
C MET A 326 -7.75 7.62 -2.93
N ILE A 327 -7.34 8.69 -2.24
CA ILE A 327 -8.08 9.96 -2.20
C ILE A 327 -7.10 11.10 -2.46
N PHE A 328 -7.43 11.98 -3.41
CA PHE A 328 -6.72 13.23 -3.62
C PHE A 328 -7.61 14.40 -3.19
N SER A 329 -7.08 15.31 -2.39
CA SER A 329 -7.80 16.50 -1.96
C SER A 329 -6.92 17.74 -2.09
N TRP A 330 -7.36 18.65 -2.94
CA TRP A 330 -6.80 19.99 -3.04
C TRP A 330 -7.94 20.94 -3.42
N PRO A 331 -8.70 21.45 -2.45
CA PRO A 331 -9.95 22.16 -2.68
C PRO A 331 -9.86 23.39 -3.59
N LYS A 332 -8.69 24.03 -3.65
CA LYS A 332 -8.43 25.14 -4.59
C LYS A 332 -8.46 24.71 -6.05
N ARG A 333 -8.13 23.44 -6.34
CA ARG A 333 -8.01 22.94 -7.71
C ARG A 333 -9.15 21.99 -8.07
N TRP A 334 -9.52 21.08 -7.17
CA TRP A 334 -10.50 20.04 -7.45
C TRP A 334 -11.74 20.23 -6.58
N PRO A 335 -12.94 20.34 -7.20
CA PRO A 335 -14.18 20.29 -6.44
C PRO A 335 -14.31 19.00 -5.64
N GLY A 336 -14.87 19.08 -4.43
CA GLY A 336 -15.06 17.94 -3.56
C GLY A 336 -16.12 16.95 -4.03
N GLY A 337 -16.17 15.78 -3.40
CA GLY A 337 -17.19 14.74 -3.59
C GLY A 337 -17.13 14.02 -4.93
N GLN A 338 -16.04 14.15 -5.67
CA GLN A 338 -15.89 13.49 -6.97
C GLN A 338 -15.40 12.05 -6.81
N ARG A 339 -15.78 11.21 -7.77
CA ARG A 339 -15.36 9.81 -7.84
C ARG A 339 -14.79 9.48 -9.22
N ARG A 340 -13.81 8.56 -9.25
CA ARG A 340 -13.18 8.03 -10.47
C ARG A 340 -13.24 6.51 -10.43
N ARG A 341 -13.87 5.91 -11.46
CA ARG A 341 -14.16 4.46 -11.46
C ARG A 341 -13.15 3.60 -12.20
N GLY A 342 -12.42 4.17 -13.16
CA GLY A 342 -11.42 3.41 -13.92
C GLY A 342 -10.28 2.89 -13.04
N ALA A 343 -9.72 1.74 -13.40
CA ALA A 343 -8.57 1.17 -12.71
C ALA A 343 -7.34 2.06 -12.83
N CYS A 344 -6.68 2.31 -11.69
CA CYS A 344 -5.41 3.03 -11.60
C CYS A 344 -4.52 2.36 -10.54
N SER A 345 -3.26 2.78 -10.46
CA SER A 345 -2.27 2.17 -9.60
C SER A 345 -1.50 3.19 -8.76
N HIS A 346 -0.76 2.70 -7.78
CA HIS A 346 0.23 3.50 -7.06
C HIS A 346 1.26 4.16 -7.97
N LEU A 347 1.61 3.54 -9.11
CA LEU A 347 2.58 4.12 -10.03
C LEU A 347 2.02 5.36 -10.74
N ASP A 348 0.71 5.33 -11.05
CA ASP A 348 -0.01 6.50 -11.58
C ASP A 348 -0.07 7.61 -10.54
N MET A 349 -0.31 7.27 -9.27
CA MET A 349 -0.29 8.21 -8.15
C MET A 349 1.08 8.88 -8.01
N VAL A 350 2.16 8.10 -8.00
CA VAL A 350 3.54 8.62 -7.87
C VAL A 350 3.89 9.59 -8.99
N ARG A 351 3.56 9.22 -10.24
CA ARG A 351 3.76 10.09 -11.40
C ARG A 351 2.95 11.37 -11.27
N THR A 352 1.69 11.28 -10.84
CA THR A 352 0.82 12.45 -10.63
C THR A 352 1.36 13.37 -9.54
N VAL A 353 1.85 12.82 -8.42
CA VAL A 353 2.49 13.60 -7.34
C VAL A 353 3.73 14.33 -7.87
N ALA A 354 4.58 13.67 -8.65
CA ALA A 354 5.73 14.30 -9.27
C ALA A 354 5.34 15.45 -10.22
N GLU A 355 4.27 15.28 -10.98
CA GLU A 355 3.75 16.30 -11.90
C GLU A 355 3.12 17.48 -11.18
N ILE A 356 2.37 17.25 -10.09
CA ILE A 356 1.86 18.32 -9.20
C ILE A 356 3.02 19.18 -8.69
N GLY A 357 4.15 18.56 -8.36
CA GLY A 357 5.36 19.24 -7.93
C GLY A 357 6.18 19.86 -9.06
N GLY A 358 5.77 19.75 -10.32
CA GLY A 358 6.51 20.26 -11.47
C GLY A 358 7.86 19.56 -11.71
N ALA A 359 8.04 18.34 -11.18
CA ALA A 359 9.29 17.59 -11.30
C ALA A 359 9.50 17.02 -12.70
N ARG A 360 10.77 16.96 -13.14
CA ARG A 360 11.13 16.26 -14.37
C ARG A 360 11.09 14.76 -14.14
N ILE A 361 10.05 14.11 -14.69
CA ILE A 361 9.81 12.68 -14.52
C ILE A 361 10.80 11.86 -15.34
N PRO A 362 11.49 10.86 -14.76
CA PRO A 362 12.34 9.93 -15.50
C PRO A 362 11.56 9.19 -16.59
N ARG A 363 12.19 8.99 -17.77
CA ARG A 363 11.51 8.36 -18.92
C ARG A 363 11.13 6.90 -18.70
N ASP A 364 11.84 6.23 -17.82
CA ASP A 364 11.67 4.81 -17.51
C ASP A 364 10.74 4.54 -16.32
N TRP A 365 10.07 5.59 -15.78
CA TRP A 365 9.00 5.41 -14.82
C TRP A 365 7.79 4.75 -15.48
N ASN A 366 7.14 3.88 -14.73
CA ASN A 366 5.86 3.31 -15.08
C ASN A 366 4.72 4.19 -14.56
N GLY A 367 3.50 3.86 -14.95
CA GLY A 367 2.33 4.64 -14.60
C GLY A 367 2.13 5.86 -15.49
N ASP A 368 0.90 6.37 -15.49
CA ASP A 368 0.46 7.54 -16.24
C ASP A 368 -0.01 8.64 -15.29
N SER A 369 0.05 9.89 -15.76
CA SER A 369 -0.48 11.02 -14.99
C SER A 369 -2.00 10.95 -14.90
N MET A 370 -2.53 10.99 -13.69
CA MET A 370 -3.96 11.14 -13.42
C MET A 370 -4.39 12.61 -13.38
N LEU A 371 -3.46 13.58 -13.61
CA LEU A 371 -3.76 15.00 -13.40
C LEU A 371 -4.92 15.49 -14.26
N GLY A 372 -4.91 15.18 -15.58
CA GLY A 372 -6.01 15.51 -16.46
C GLY A 372 -7.34 14.87 -16.02
N TRP A 373 -7.29 13.65 -15.47
CA TRP A 373 -8.46 12.94 -14.97
C TRP A 373 -8.94 13.46 -13.61
N LEU A 374 -8.04 13.96 -12.78
CA LEU A 374 -8.38 14.71 -11.55
C LEU A 374 -9.07 16.02 -11.89
N ASP A 375 -8.53 16.79 -12.85
CA ASP A 375 -9.09 18.09 -13.27
C ASP A 375 -10.43 17.93 -13.97
N ASN A 376 -10.61 16.89 -14.78
CA ASN A 376 -11.84 16.60 -15.49
C ASN A 376 -12.13 15.09 -15.53
N GLY A 377 -13.16 14.65 -14.81
CA GLY A 377 -13.57 13.26 -14.74
C GLY A 377 -13.98 12.62 -16.08
N ALA A 378 -14.33 13.43 -17.08
CA ALA A 378 -14.61 12.96 -18.45
C ALA A 378 -13.35 12.78 -19.30
N SER A 379 -12.16 13.15 -18.81
CA SER A 379 -10.90 12.94 -19.53
C SER A 379 -10.66 11.43 -19.75
N ARG A 380 -10.12 11.10 -20.92
CA ARG A 380 -9.76 9.71 -21.24
C ARG A 380 -8.73 9.19 -20.25
N TRP A 381 -9.02 8.02 -19.68
CA TRP A 381 -8.12 7.28 -18.79
C TRP A 381 -7.83 5.90 -19.36
N LYS A 382 -6.64 5.35 -19.07
CA LYS A 382 -6.23 4.02 -19.59
C LYS A 382 -7.04 2.85 -19.03
N ASP A 383 -7.63 3.03 -17.84
CA ASP A 383 -8.43 2.01 -17.12
C ASP A 383 -7.69 0.68 -17.00
N LEU A 384 -6.48 0.73 -16.44
CA LEU A 384 -5.60 -0.42 -16.29
C LEU A 384 -4.72 -0.28 -15.05
N ALA A 385 -4.59 -1.37 -14.29
CA ALA A 385 -3.66 -1.50 -13.18
C ALA A 385 -3.00 -2.88 -13.14
N VAL A 386 -1.76 -2.95 -12.65
CA VAL A 386 -1.00 -4.18 -12.48
C VAL A 386 -0.51 -4.29 -11.03
N SER A 387 -0.58 -5.50 -10.48
CA SER A 387 -0.01 -5.85 -9.17
C SER A 387 0.76 -7.17 -9.26
N GLN A 388 1.87 -7.28 -8.54
CA GLN A 388 2.78 -8.42 -8.66
C GLN A 388 3.21 -8.93 -7.28
N TYR A 389 3.41 -10.23 -7.14
CA TYR A 389 3.93 -10.83 -5.92
C TYR A 389 4.92 -11.97 -6.22
N TYR A 390 6.11 -11.90 -5.61
CA TYR A 390 7.21 -12.86 -5.81
C TYR A 390 7.87 -13.31 -4.51
N ALA A 391 7.26 -13.02 -3.36
CA ALA A 391 7.91 -13.18 -2.06
C ALA A 391 7.77 -14.60 -1.48
N HIS A 392 7.65 -14.69 -0.18
CA HIS A 392 7.66 -15.91 0.62
C HIS A 392 6.31 -16.64 0.61
N ASN A 393 6.32 -17.88 1.06
CA ASN A 393 5.16 -18.77 1.21
C ASN A 393 4.36 -19.06 -0.07
N ILE A 394 5.00 -18.93 -1.23
CA ILE A 394 4.43 -19.30 -2.54
C ILE A 394 5.39 -20.20 -3.30
N ALA A 395 4.89 -21.02 -4.22
CA ALA A 395 5.72 -21.88 -5.06
C ALA A 395 6.31 -21.11 -6.25
N SER A 396 5.55 -20.16 -6.80
CA SER A 396 5.93 -19.34 -7.96
C SER A 396 5.39 -17.92 -7.84
N GLY A 397 5.99 -16.96 -8.54
CA GLY A 397 5.49 -15.62 -8.62
C GLY A 397 4.19 -15.50 -9.41
N TYR A 398 3.45 -14.42 -9.19
CA TYR A 398 2.25 -14.11 -9.95
C TYR A 398 2.07 -12.62 -10.19
N ALA A 399 1.39 -12.32 -11.30
CA ALA A 399 1.06 -10.97 -11.70
C ALA A 399 -0.41 -10.86 -12.10
N MET A 400 -1.05 -9.78 -11.69
CA MET A 400 -2.44 -9.45 -11.95
C MET A 400 -2.54 -8.25 -12.88
N ILE A 401 -3.50 -8.27 -13.79
CA ILE A 401 -3.96 -7.09 -14.53
C ILE A 401 -5.47 -6.88 -14.32
N ARG A 402 -5.86 -5.63 -14.06
CA ARG A 402 -7.23 -5.17 -13.93
C ARG A 402 -7.54 -4.18 -15.05
N THR A 403 -8.63 -4.39 -15.78
CA THR A 403 -9.13 -3.46 -16.80
C THR A 403 -10.65 -3.62 -16.97
N GLY A 404 -11.39 -2.50 -17.04
CA GLY A 404 -12.85 -2.51 -17.03
C GLY A 404 -13.37 -3.28 -15.81
N ASP A 405 -14.28 -4.24 -16.02
CA ASP A 405 -14.80 -5.11 -14.97
C ASP A 405 -14.02 -6.40 -14.81
N TRP A 406 -12.92 -6.57 -15.56
CA TRP A 406 -12.21 -7.83 -15.64
C TRP A 406 -10.88 -7.79 -14.90
N LYS A 407 -10.60 -8.88 -14.19
CA LYS A 407 -9.34 -9.14 -13.49
C LYS A 407 -8.78 -10.47 -13.95
N TYR A 408 -7.52 -10.47 -14.35
CA TYR A 408 -6.79 -11.65 -14.77
C TYR A 408 -5.52 -11.78 -13.92
N VAL A 409 -5.23 -13.02 -13.50
CA VAL A 409 -4.01 -13.34 -12.75
C VAL A 409 -3.28 -14.47 -13.47
N TYR A 410 -1.98 -14.32 -13.61
CA TYR A 410 -1.08 -15.36 -14.11
C TYR A 410 -0.13 -15.78 -12.99
N HIS A 411 -0.16 -17.06 -12.64
CA HIS A 411 0.77 -17.70 -11.72
C HIS A 411 1.78 -18.45 -12.56
N SER A 412 3.06 -18.13 -12.45
CA SER A 412 4.14 -18.78 -13.17
C SER A 412 4.26 -20.26 -12.77
N ALA A 413 4.78 -21.07 -13.68
CA ALA A 413 5.02 -22.49 -13.40
C ALA A 413 6.05 -22.65 -12.28
N PRO A 414 5.74 -23.36 -11.17
CA PRO A 414 6.71 -23.56 -10.11
C PRO A 414 7.87 -24.47 -10.51
N ASP A 415 7.60 -25.48 -11.33
CA ASP A 415 8.57 -26.42 -11.89
C ASP A 415 7.99 -27.13 -13.14
N ALA A 416 8.73 -28.08 -13.72
CA ALA A 416 8.33 -28.80 -14.93
C ALA A 416 7.10 -29.74 -14.74
N ALA A 417 6.83 -30.17 -13.51
CA ALA A 417 5.70 -31.05 -13.19
C ALA A 417 4.41 -30.28 -12.92
N HIS A 418 4.51 -29.00 -12.55
CA HIS A 418 3.38 -28.17 -12.19
C HIS A 418 3.24 -27.02 -13.19
N PRO A 419 2.21 -27.04 -14.05
CA PRO A 419 2.00 -26.00 -15.05
C PRO A 419 1.61 -24.66 -14.41
N ALA A 420 1.75 -23.58 -15.20
CA ALA A 420 1.24 -22.26 -14.82
C ALA A 420 -0.28 -22.30 -14.61
N GLU A 421 -0.76 -21.59 -13.58
CA GLU A 421 -2.18 -21.46 -13.29
C GLU A 421 -2.69 -20.07 -13.71
N ARG A 422 -3.99 -19.95 -13.90
CA ARG A 422 -4.63 -18.69 -14.30
C ARG A 422 -5.91 -18.47 -13.52
N GLU A 423 -6.20 -17.20 -13.26
CA GLU A 423 -7.48 -16.77 -12.73
C GLU A 423 -8.08 -15.71 -13.65
N LEU A 424 -9.40 -15.75 -13.80
CA LEU A 424 -10.17 -14.73 -14.50
C LEU A 424 -11.46 -14.45 -13.76
N TYR A 425 -11.69 -13.18 -13.41
CA TYR A 425 -12.88 -12.76 -12.68
C TYR A 425 -13.59 -11.63 -13.42
N ASN A 426 -14.93 -11.66 -13.42
CA ASN A 426 -15.76 -10.54 -13.78
C ASN A 426 -16.30 -9.91 -12.50
N LEU A 427 -15.66 -8.82 -12.03
CA LEU A 427 -15.96 -8.23 -10.75
C LEU A 427 -17.31 -7.49 -10.69
N ALA A 428 -17.92 -7.19 -11.85
CA ALA A 428 -19.30 -6.66 -11.88
C ALA A 428 -20.34 -7.75 -11.57
N ALA A 429 -20.05 -9.00 -11.96
CA ALA A 429 -20.94 -10.15 -11.73
C ALA A 429 -20.58 -10.93 -10.46
N ASP A 430 -19.30 -10.90 -10.06
CA ASP A 430 -18.72 -11.63 -8.93
C ASP A 430 -17.72 -10.74 -8.18
N ALA A 431 -18.24 -9.79 -7.42
CA ALA A 431 -17.44 -8.89 -6.61
C ALA A 431 -16.69 -9.58 -5.45
N GLY A 432 -17.04 -10.85 -5.18
CA GLY A 432 -16.39 -11.71 -4.19
C GLY A 432 -15.25 -12.53 -4.75
N GLU A 433 -15.05 -12.58 -6.08
CA GLU A 433 -14.00 -13.37 -6.73
C GLU A 433 -14.05 -14.87 -6.39
N PHE A 434 -15.27 -15.43 -6.30
CA PHE A 434 -15.46 -16.84 -5.96
C PHE A 434 -15.54 -17.76 -7.18
N ARG A 435 -15.84 -17.21 -8.38
CA ARG A 435 -15.95 -17.96 -9.61
C ARG A 435 -14.77 -17.68 -10.55
N ASN A 436 -13.76 -18.52 -10.50
CA ASN A 436 -12.66 -18.45 -11.46
C ASN A 436 -13.09 -18.95 -12.85
N LEU A 437 -13.25 -18.03 -13.79
CA LEU A 437 -13.66 -18.29 -15.18
C LEU A 437 -12.50 -18.79 -16.08
N ALA A 438 -11.27 -18.87 -15.58
CA ALA A 438 -10.11 -19.25 -16.41
C ALA A 438 -10.17 -20.69 -16.95
N ARG A 439 -11.05 -21.52 -16.40
CA ARG A 439 -11.27 -22.91 -16.86
C ARG A 439 -12.37 -23.03 -17.90
N GLU A 440 -13.11 -21.97 -18.18
CA GLU A 440 -14.21 -21.97 -19.14
C GLU A 440 -13.66 -21.73 -20.55
N SER A 441 -13.90 -22.68 -21.46
CA SER A 441 -13.42 -22.59 -22.86
C SER A 441 -13.95 -21.36 -23.59
N ALA A 442 -15.14 -20.88 -23.23
CA ALA A 442 -15.73 -19.65 -23.75
C ALA A 442 -14.90 -18.40 -23.48
N GLU A 443 -14.09 -18.40 -22.42
CA GLU A 443 -13.26 -17.27 -22.02
C GLU A 443 -11.82 -17.30 -22.56
N ALA A 444 -11.45 -18.33 -23.33
CA ALA A 444 -10.10 -18.50 -23.87
C ALA A 444 -9.61 -17.26 -24.65
N GLY A 445 -10.50 -16.66 -25.46
CA GLY A 445 -10.17 -15.44 -26.21
C GLY A 445 -9.92 -14.23 -25.33
N ARG A 446 -10.66 -14.08 -24.21
CA ARG A 446 -10.47 -13.01 -23.22
C ARG A 446 -9.17 -13.21 -22.46
N ILE A 447 -8.91 -14.42 -22.01
CA ILE A 447 -7.67 -14.80 -21.31
C ILE A 447 -6.46 -14.44 -22.19
N GLY A 448 -6.47 -14.80 -23.48
CA GLY A 448 -5.40 -14.46 -24.41
C GLY A 448 -5.18 -12.94 -24.53
N LYS A 449 -6.26 -12.16 -24.65
CA LYS A 449 -6.18 -10.69 -24.73
C LYS A 449 -5.63 -10.08 -23.43
N MET A 450 -6.11 -10.52 -22.27
CA MET A 450 -5.66 -9.97 -20.98
C MET A 450 -4.22 -10.40 -20.66
N HIS A 451 -3.80 -11.61 -21.02
CA HIS A 451 -2.41 -12.02 -20.88
C HIS A 451 -1.49 -11.19 -21.76
N ALA A 452 -1.86 -10.96 -23.01
CA ALA A 452 -1.09 -10.08 -23.91
C ALA A 452 -1.00 -8.63 -23.39
N ALA A 453 -2.09 -8.12 -22.78
CA ALA A 453 -2.09 -6.81 -22.16
C ALA A 453 -1.17 -6.77 -20.92
N LEU A 454 -1.16 -7.83 -20.10
CA LEU A 454 -0.27 -7.96 -18.95
C LEU A 454 1.20 -7.96 -19.39
N VAL A 455 1.57 -8.80 -20.36
CA VAL A 455 2.93 -8.88 -20.93
C VAL A 455 3.36 -7.51 -21.49
N LYS A 456 2.46 -6.84 -22.21
CA LYS A 456 2.73 -5.51 -22.77
C LYS A 456 3.00 -4.46 -21.66
N GLU A 457 2.20 -4.46 -20.60
CA GLU A 457 2.35 -3.49 -19.48
C GLU A 457 3.64 -3.76 -18.67
N LEU A 458 3.95 -5.02 -18.41
CA LEU A 458 5.19 -5.41 -17.76
C LEU A 458 6.42 -5.13 -18.64
N GLY A 459 6.27 -5.28 -19.97
CA GLY A 459 7.36 -5.21 -20.94
C GLY A 459 8.19 -6.49 -21.00
N GLU A 460 7.75 -7.55 -20.34
CA GLU A 460 8.35 -8.90 -20.41
C GLU A 460 7.33 -9.98 -20.05
N ASP A 461 7.65 -11.23 -20.39
CA ASP A 461 6.84 -12.39 -20.02
C ASP A 461 6.96 -12.66 -18.51
N PRO A 462 5.86 -12.94 -17.78
CA PRO A 462 5.90 -13.29 -16.35
C PRO A 462 6.82 -14.47 -16.02
N GLU A 463 7.01 -15.45 -16.93
CA GLU A 463 7.96 -16.56 -16.74
C GLU A 463 9.42 -16.09 -16.75
N GLU A 464 9.75 -15.06 -17.55
CA GLU A 464 11.07 -14.43 -17.52
C GLU A 464 11.32 -13.74 -16.19
N THR A 465 10.30 -13.00 -15.72
CA THR A 465 10.34 -12.36 -14.38
C THR A 465 10.57 -13.40 -13.29
N GLU A 466 9.85 -14.53 -13.34
CA GLU A 466 10.01 -15.61 -12.34
C GLU A 466 11.40 -16.22 -12.39
N ARG A 467 11.94 -16.50 -13.58
CA ARG A 467 13.33 -17.02 -13.73
C ARG A 467 14.36 -16.05 -13.11
N ARG A 468 14.21 -14.76 -13.38
CA ARG A 468 15.09 -13.72 -12.80
C ARG A 468 14.94 -13.63 -11.29
N CYS A 469 13.72 -13.66 -10.78
CA CYS A 469 13.44 -13.67 -9.35
C CYS A 469 14.12 -14.86 -8.66
N ARG A 470 14.00 -16.08 -9.20
CA ARG A 470 14.66 -17.27 -8.66
C ARG A 470 16.19 -17.15 -8.67
N ALA A 471 16.76 -16.59 -9.74
CA ALA A 471 18.20 -16.37 -9.83
C ALA A 471 18.68 -15.35 -8.76
N ASP A 472 17.91 -14.31 -8.50
CA ASP A 472 18.22 -13.33 -7.45
C ASP A 472 18.09 -13.94 -6.04
N TYR A 473 17.08 -14.77 -5.80
CA TYR A 473 16.96 -15.52 -4.54
C TYR A 473 18.16 -16.46 -4.32
N ALA A 474 18.63 -17.14 -5.35
CA ALA A 474 19.78 -18.04 -5.29
C ALA A 474 21.11 -17.29 -4.99
N ARG A 475 21.25 -16.05 -5.48
CA ARG A 475 22.41 -15.18 -5.20
C ARG A 475 22.35 -14.49 -3.82
N GLY A 476 21.20 -14.48 -3.16
CA GLY A 476 20.98 -13.76 -1.91
C GLY A 476 20.75 -12.27 -2.13
N TYR A 477 19.52 -11.85 -2.16
CA TYR A 477 18.99 -10.48 -2.21
C TYR A 477 20.00 -9.33 -2.34
N GLY A 478 20.35 -8.93 -3.57
CA GLY A 478 21.17 -7.75 -3.84
C GLY A 478 22.67 -7.92 -3.60
N GLY A 479 23.19 -9.14 -3.65
CA GLY A 479 24.63 -9.43 -3.64
C GLY A 479 25.28 -9.48 -2.26
N GLU A 480 24.50 -9.43 -1.19
CA GLU A 480 25.02 -9.82 0.12
C GLU A 480 25.08 -11.36 0.22
N VAL A 481 26.22 -11.92 -0.13
CA VAL A 481 26.56 -13.28 0.25
C VAL A 481 26.43 -13.36 1.77
N ARG A 482 25.44 -14.10 2.27
CA ARG A 482 25.45 -14.54 3.66
C ARG A 482 26.73 -15.33 3.85
N SER A 483 27.75 -14.70 4.43
CA SER A 483 28.85 -15.46 5.03
C SER A 483 28.18 -16.47 5.95
N LYS A 484 28.37 -17.76 5.66
CA LYS A 484 27.96 -18.85 6.56
C LYS A 484 28.57 -18.54 7.92
N GLY A 485 27.80 -17.86 8.77
CA GLY A 485 28.22 -17.53 10.13
C GLY A 485 28.43 -18.82 10.87
N GLY A 486 29.69 -19.15 11.05
CA GLY A 486 30.11 -20.24 11.90
C GLY A 486 29.48 -20.08 13.28
N GLY A 487 28.68 -21.06 13.68
CA GLY A 487 28.15 -21.16 15.03
C GLY A 487 29.25 -21.09 16.06
N ARG A 488 29.45 -19.95 16.69
CA ARG A 488 30.21 -19.88 17.96
C ARG A 488 29.33 -20.55 19.03
N ARG A 489 29.58 -21.83 19.23
CA ARG A 489 29.25 -22.53 20.48
C ARG A 489 29.83 -21.70 21.64
N ARG A 490 29.02 -20.98 22.37
CA ARG A 490 29.40 -20.53 23.72
C ARG A 490 29.52 -21.76 24.57
N LYS A 491 30.76 -22.16 24.89
CA LYS A 491 31.06 -23.05 26.03
C LYS A 491 30.60 -22.30 27.28
N ARG A 492 29.67 -22.91 28.01
CA ARG A 492 29.45 -22.60 29.42
C ARG A 492 30.65 -23.16 30.21
N THR A 493 31.32 -22.34 30.91
CA THR A 493 32.07 -22.67 32.14
C THR A 493 31.38 -21.98 33.28
#